data_3f139fb64326b99563f499f86fea37d4
#
_entry.id   3f139fb64326b99563f499f86fea37d4
#
_cell.length_a   1.000
_cell.length_b   1.000
_cell.length_c   1.000
_cell.angle_alpha   90.00
_cell.angle_beta   90.00
_cell.angle_gamma   90.00
#
_symmetry.space_group_name_H-M   'P 1'
#
loop_
_entity.id
_entity.type
_entity.pdbx_description
1 polymer ?
#
loop_
_entity_poly.entity_id
_entity_poly.type
_entity_poly.pdbx_seq_one_letter_code
_entity_poly.pdbx_strand_id
1 'polypeptide(L)'
;MRREAERLQDMLDAISAIERYTSQGRQAFDEQELVQVWVVHHLQIIGEAANSLSADLMNQYAEVPWAQIVAFRNIVVHEYFRVSLNLVWAIVQNNLPPLKATVERMVQELGEA
;
A
#
# COMPACT_ATOMS: atom_id res chain seq x y z
N MET A 1 3.17 21.26 -6.11
CA MET A 1 3.86 19.98 -5.90
C MET A 1 3.48 19.43 -4.53
N ARG A 2 3.11 18.15 -4.46
CA ARG A 2 2.70 17.56 -3.19
C ARG A 2 3.92 17.28 -2.31
N ARG A 3 3.78 17.52 -1.02
CA ARG A 3 4.84 17.24 -0.04
C ARG A 3 4.92 15.73 0.21
N GLU A 4 6.09 15.26 0.61
CA GLU A 4 6.27 13.84 0.94
C GLU A 4 5.36 13.40 2.08
N ALA A 5 5.12 14.27 3.07
CA ALA A 5 4.20 13.97 4.16
C ALA A 5 2.78 13.69 3.65
N GLU A 6 2.35 14.40 2.62
CA GLU A 6 1.03 14.17 2.01
C GLU A 6 0.99 12.82 1.29
N ARG A 7 2.07 12.43 0.62
CA ARG A 7 2.17 11.11 -0.03
C ARG A 7 2.08 10.00 1.00
N LEU A 8 2.78 10.16 2.11
CA LEU A 8 2.74 9.17 3.19
C LEU A 8 1.34 9.09 3.80
N GLN A 9 0.66 10.21 3.94
CA GLN A 9 -0.71 10.20 4.45
C GLN A 9 -1.65 9.49 3.48
N ASP A 10 -1.46 9.67 2.16
CA ASP A 10 -2.22 8.93 1.15
C ASP A 10 -2.03 7.42 1.33
N MET A 11 -0.82 6.98 1.64
CA MET A 11 -0.55 5.57 1.89
C MET A 11 -1.32 5.07 3.11
N LEU A 12 -1.31 5.84 4.20
CA LEU A 12 -2.05 5.46 5.42
C LEU A 12 -3.55 5.43 5.18
N ASP A 13 -4.07 6.40 4.45
CA ASP A 13 -5.49 6.44 4.11
C ASP A 13 -5.89 5.23 3.26
N ALA A 14 -5.04 4.85 2.31
CA ALA A 14 -5.29 3.68 1.47
C ALA A 14 -5.23 2.38 2.29
N ILE A 15 -4.29 2.27 3.21
CA ILE A 15 -4.20 1.10 4.09
C ILE A 15 -5.46 0.99 4.95
N SER A 16 -5.92 2.10 5.53
CA SER A 16 -7.16 2.12 6.32
C SER A 16 -8.37 1.70 5.49
N ALA A 17 -8.43 2.18 4.25
CA ALA A 17 -9.51 1.81 3.34
C ALA A 17 -9.52 0.31 3.06
N ILE A 18 -8.33 -0.29 2.89
CA ILE A 18 -8.22 -1.74 2.70
C ILE A 18 -8.66 -2.48 3.96
N GLU A 19 -8.18 -2.06 5.13
CA GLU A 19 -8.51 -2.72 6.40
C GLU A 19 -9.99 -2.73 6.69
N ARG A 20 -10.70 -1.70 6.24
CA ARG A 20 -12.15 -1.59 6.48
C ARG A 20 -12.92 -2.83 6.02
N TYR A 21 -12.51 -3.41 4.91
CA TYR A 21 -13.20 -4.57 4.34
C TYR A 21 -12.45 -5.88 4.53
N THR A 22 -11.12 -5.86 4.63
CA THR A 22 -10.34 -7.08 4.80
C THR A 22 -10.40 -7.61 6.23
N SER A 23 -10.79 -6.79 7.20
CA SER A 23 -11.01 -7.23 8.57
C SER A 23 -12.13 -8.26 8.68
N GLN A 24 -12.98 -8.36 7.66
CA GLN A 24 -14.05 -9.36 7.61
C GLN A 24 -13.54 -10.77 7.30
N GLY A 25 -12.28 -10.89 6.87
CA GLY A 25 -11.62 -12.17 6.66
C GLY A 25 -11.52 -12.61 5.21
N ARG A 26 -10.78 -13.70 4.99
CA ARG A 26 -10.49 -14.22 3.66
C ARG A 26 -11.73 -14.62 2.89
N GLN A 27 -12.68 -15.27 3.56
CA GLN A 27 -13.88 -15.75 2.88
C GLN A 27 -14.68 -14.60 2.29
N ALA A 28 -14.87 -13.52 3.05
CA ALA A 28 -15.58 -12.34 2.56
C ALA A 28 -14.86 -11.73 1.36
N PHE A 29 -13.52 -11.66 1.42
CA PHE A 29 -12.71 -11.17 0.31
C PHE A 29 -12.90 -12.02 -0.95
N ASP A 30 -12.88 -13.35 -0.80
CA ASP A 30 -13.00 -14.26 -1.94
C ASP A 30 -14.38 -14.22 -2.59
N GLU A 31 -15.43 -13.94 -1.81
CA GLU A 31 -16.80 -13.96 -2.29
C GLU A 31 -17.31 -12.63 -2.84
N GLN A 32 -16.59 -11.53 -2.60
CA GLN A 32 -17.07 -10.20 -2.95
C GLN A 32 -16.14 -9.51 -3.94
N GLU A 33 -16.53 -9.54 -5.22
CA GLU A 33 -15.75 -8.92 -6.28
C GLU A 33 -15.49 -7.43 -6.01
N LEU A 34 -16.48 -6.72 -5.47
CA LEU A 34 -16.31 -5.30 -5.17
C LEU A 34 -15.22 -5.06 -4.11
N VAL A 35 -15.11 -5.97 -3.16
CA VAL A 35 -14.04 -5.87 -2.14
C VAL A 35 -12.68 -6.12 -2.79
N GLN A 36 -12.60 -7.09 -3.70
CA GLN A 36 -11.36 -7.38 -4.43
C GLN A 36 -10.90 -6.16 -5.23
N VAL A 37 -11.82 -5.54 -5.96
CA VAL A 37 -11.54 -4.34 -6.75
C VAL A 37 -11.10 -3.19 -5.83
N TRP A 38 -11.78 -3.01 -4.72
CA TRP A 38 -11.47 -1.97 -3.74
C TRP A 38 -10.03 -2.14 -3.21
N VAL A 39 -9.68 -3.36 -2.82
CA VAL A 39 -8.34 -3.65 -2.27
C VAL A 39 -7.26 -3.39 -3.32
N VAL A 40 -7.44 -3.92 -4.54
CA VAL A 40 -6.46 -3.76 -5.61
C VAL A 40 -6.29 -2.28 -5.97
N HIS A 41 -7.39 -1.53 -6.05
CA HIS A 41 -7.34 -0.09 -6.32
C HIS A 41 -6.50 0.65 -5.28
N HIS A 42 -6.70 0.34 -4.00
CA HIS A 42 -5.96 1.02 -2.94
C HIS A 42 -4.50 0.56 -2.85
N LEU A 43 -4.21 -0.70 -3.21
CA LEU A 43 -2.82 -1.14 -3.33
C LEU A 43 -2.11 -0.35 -4.44
N GLN A 44 -2.81 -0.05 -5.52
CA GLN A 44 -2.28 0.80 -6.59
C GLN A 44 -1.97 2.22 -6.08
N ILE A 45 -2.86 2.79 -5.27
CA ILE A 45 -2.64 4.11 -4.67
C ILE A 45 -1.37 4.10 -3.81
N ILE A 46 -1.18 3.05 -3.00
CA ILE A 46 0.02 2.90 -2.19
C ILE A 46 1.27 2.88 -3.07
N GLY A 47 1.25 2.12 -4.15
CA GLY A 47 2.38 2.03 -5.07
C GLY A 47 2.67 3.36 -5.78
N GLU A 48 1.64 4.09 -6.17
CA GLU A 48 1.81 5.41 -6.79
C GLU A 48 2.41 6.41 -5.81
N ALA A 49 1.94 6.41 -4.57
CA ALA A 49 2.49 7.28 -3.54
C ALA A 49 3.95 6.94 -3.27
N ALA A 50 4.27 5.65 -3.14
CA ALA A 50 5.65 5.20 -2.92
C ALA A 50 6.56 5.63 -4.08
N ASN A 51 6.08 5.48 -5.32
CA ASN A 51 6.86 5.86 -6.50
C ASN A 51 7.17 7.36 -6.56
N SER A 52 6.43 8.16 -5.81
CA SER A 52 6.58 9.62 -5.79
C SER A 52 7.47 10.12 -4.65
N LEU A 53 7.94 9.22 -3.78
CA LEU A 53 8.83 9.59 -2.68
C LEU A 53 10.26 9.80 -3.20
N SER A 54 11.03 10.65 -2.53
CA SER A 54 12.42 10.86 -2.90
C SER A 54 13.27 9.64 -2.58
N ALA A 55 14.35 9.47 -3.35
CA ALA A 55 15.31 8.40 -3.08
C ALA A 55 15.93 8.55 -1.69
N ASP A 56 16.19 9.78 -1.26
CA ASP A 56 16.76 10.04 0.07
C ASP A 56 15.84 9.53 1.17
N LEU A 57 14.54 9.82 1.07
CA LEU A 57 13.57 9.36 2.07
C LEU A 57 13.48 7.84 2.08
N MET A 58 13.39 7.21 0.90
CA MET A 58 13.34 5.76 0.81
C MET A 58 14.59 5.10 1.40
N ASN A 59 15.75 5.71 1.19
CA ASN A 59 17.00 5.18 1.73
C ASN A 59 17.08 5.28 3.26
N GLN A 60 16.45 6.28 3.85
CA GLN A 60 16.37 6.41 5.31
C GLN A 60 15.51 5.31 5.95
N TYR A 61 14.62 4.71 5.18
CA TYR A 61 13.70 3.66 5.65
C TYR A 61 13.85 2.42 4.78
N ALA A 62 15.09 1.97 4.66
CA ALA A 62 15.44 0.86 3.75
C ALA A 62 14.83 -0.48 4.15
N GLU A 63 14.28 -0.60 5.36
CA GLU A 63 13.58 -1.81 5.79
C GLU A 63 12.27 -2.03 5.02
N VAL A 64 11.74 -1.00 4.38
CA VAL A 64 10.55 -1.14 3.53
C VAL A 64 10.98 -1.61 2.14
N PRO A 65 10.35 -2.63 1.57
CA PRO A 65 10.69 -3.11 0.21
C PRO A 65 10.08 -2.21 -0.86
N TRP A 66 10.56 -0.97 -0.97
CA TRP A 66 10.01 0.04 -1.87
C TRP A 66 9.95 -0.42 -3.33
N ALA A 67 11.00 -1.10 -3.81
CA ALA A 67 11.03 -1.57 -5.18
C ALA A 67 9.91 -2.58 -5.47
N GLN A 68 9.61 -3.45 -4.51
CA GLN A 68 8.53 -4.44 -4.67
C GLN A 68 7.16 -3.77 -4.67
N ILE A 69 6.97 -2.74 -3.84
CA ILE A 69 5.72 -1.98 -3.77
C ILE A 69 5.46 -1.30 -5.12
N VAL A 70 6.47 -0.64 -5.68
CA VAL A 70 6.35 0.03 -6.98
C VAL A 70 6.16 -1.01 -8.10
N ALA A 71 6.87 -2.13 -8.04
CA ALA A 71 6.73 -3.20 -9.05
C ALA A 71 5.32 -3.77 -9.05
N PHE A 72 4.71 -3.97 -7.89
CA PHE A 72 3.32 -4.45 -7.80
C PHE A 72 2.35 -3.46 -8.45
N ARG A 73 2.55 -2.16 -8.20
CA ARG A 73 1.74 -1.12 -8.84
C ARG A 73 1.81 -1.23 -10.36
N ASN A 74 2.99 -1.47 -10.91
CA ASN A 74 3.16 -1.60 -12.35
C ASN A 74 2.44 -2.82 -12.89
N ILE A 75 2.46 -3.95 -12.18
CA ILE A 75 1.73 -5.16 -12.55
C ILE A 75 0.22 -4.87 -12.57
N VAL A 76 -0.30 -4.20 -11.56
CA VAL A 76 -1.73 -3.88 -11.47
C VAL A 76 -2.16 -2.98 -12.63
N VAL A 77 -1.35 -1.97 -12.97
CA VAL A 77 -1.69 -1.04 -14.05
C VAL A 77 -1.71 -1.73 -15.41
N HIS A 78 -0.74 -2.63 -15.66
CA HIS A 78 -0.58 -3.22 -16.99
C HIS A 78 -1.24 -4.60 -17.15
N GLU A 79 -1.46 -5.31 -16.04
CA GLU A 79 -1.95 -6.69 -16.09
C GLU A 79 -3.06 -6.95 -15.05
N TYR A 80 -3.99 -6.02 -14.95
CA TYR A 80 -5.05 -6.08 -13.94
C TYR A 80 -5.73 -7.45 -13.87
N PHE A 81 -6.05 -8.05 -15.03
CA PHE A 81 -6.77 -9.32 -15.08
C PHE A 81 -5.92 -10.53 -14.66
N ARG A 82 -4.63 -10.36 -14.49
CA ARG A 82 -3.71 -11.43 -14.11
C ARG A 82 -3.28 -11.37 -12.64
N VAL A 83 -3.83 -10.42 -11.91
CA VAL A 83 -3.46 -10.28 -10.49
C VAL A 83 -4.08 -11.43 -9.70
N SER A 84 -3.23 -12.22 -9.04
CA SER A 84 -3.67 -13.33 -8.22
C SER A 84 -4.31 -12.85 -6.92
N LEU A 85 -5.52 -13.33 -6.62
CA LEU A 85 -6.18 -13.02 -5.36
C LEU A 85 -5.42 -13.58 -4.16
N ASN A 86 -4.74 -14.73 -4.33
CA ASN A 86 -3.87 -15.27 -3.29
C ASN A 86 -2.72 -14.31 -2.96
N LEU A 87 -2.10 -13.76 -4.00
CA LEU A 87 -1.02 -12.78 -3.82
C LEU A 87 -1.54 -11.52 -3.14
N VAL A 88 -2.68 -11.00 -3.60
CA VAL A 88 -3.28 -9.80 -3.01
C VAL A 88 -3.55 -10.01 -1.53
N TRP A 89 -4.17 -11.14 -1.18
CA TRP A 89 -4.46 -11.43 0.23
C TRP A 89 -3.20 -11.57 1.06
N ALA A 90 -2.16 -12.24 0.52
CA ALA A 90 -0.88 -12.38 1.20
C ALA A 90 -0.25 -11.01 1.49
N ILE A 91 -0.32 -10.09 0.54
CA ILE A 91 0.17 -8.72 0.72
C ILE A 91 -0.59 -8.03 1.85
N VAL A 92 -1.92 -8.13 1.83
CA VAL A 92 -2.77 -7.52 2.85
C VAL A 92 -2.43 -8.04 4.25
N GLN A 93 -2.22 -9.35 4.39
CA GLN A 93 -1.98 -9.97 5.69
C GLN A 93 -0.55 -9.81 6.19
N ASN A 94 0.43 -9.87 5.29
CA ASN A 94 1.83 -9.96 5.68
C ASN A 94 2.62 -8.68 5.46
N ASN A 95 2.28 -7.89 4.45
CA ASN A 95 3.07 -6.73 4.07
C ASN A 95 2.49 -5.41 4.56
N LEU A 96 1.17 -5.27 4.60
CA LEU A 96 0.56 -4.01 5.01
C LEU A 96 0.76 -3.67 6.49
N PRO A 97 0.66 -4.61 7.44
CA PRO A 97 0.86 -4.23 8.85
C PRO A 97 2.25 -3.66 9.14
N PRO A 98 3.37 -4.26 8.69
CA PRO A 98 4.67 -3.63 8.92
C PRO A 98 4.85 -2.34 8.14
N LEU A 99 4.29 -2.24 6.93
CA LEU A 99 4.33 -1.00 6.16
C LEU A 99 3.59 0.12 6.90
N LYS A 100 2.41 -0.17 7.41
CA LYS A 100 1.61 0.80 8.17
C LYS A 100 2.41 1.35 9.36
N ALA A 101 3.02 0.47 10.13
CA ALA A 101 3.80 0.88 11.29
C ALA A 101 4.96 1.79 10.91
N THR A 102 5.68 1.45 9.82
CA THR A 102 6.80 2.25 9.35
C THR A 102 6.34 3.60 8.81
N VAL A 103 5.27 3.62 8.02
CA VAL A 103 4.77 4.87 7.44
C VAL A 103 4.25 5.80 8.55
N GLU A 104 3.58 5.26 9.57
CA GLU A 104 3.15 6.06 10.72
C GLU A 104 4.35 6.72 11.41
N ARG A 105 5.43 5.97 11.59
CA ARG A 105 6.67 6.50 12.15
C ARG A 105 7.28 7.58 11.26
N MET A 106 7.28 7.36 9.95
CA MET A 106 7.80 8.34 8.99
C MET A 106 7.04 9.67 9.06
N VAL A 107 5.71 9.59 9.11
CA VAL A 107 4.87 10.79 9.21
C VAL A 107 5.20 11.55 10.49
N GLN A 108 5.33 10.84 11.60
CA GLN A 108 5.66 11.45 12.89
C GLN A 108 7.02 12.12 12.85
N GLU A 109 8.04 11.43 12.34
CA GLU A 109 9.40 11.95 12.28
C GLU A 109 9.50 13.17 11.36
N LEU A 110 8.80 13.17 10.23
CA LEU A 110 8.76 14.34 9.35
C LEU A 110 8.04 15.52 10.00
N GLY A 111 7.02 15.24 10.78
CA GLY A 111 6.28 16.28 11.49
C GLY A 111 7.10 16.93 12.60
N GLU A 112 8.11 16.24 13.13
CA GLU A 112 8.99 16.73 14.17
C GLU A 112 10.17 17.53 13.62
N ALA A 113 10.43 17.44 12.34
CA ALA A 113 11.58 18.07 11.69
C ALA A 113 11.46 19.60 11.55
#